data_5f03330a0defaaedd3b598bf8d90dfeb
#
_entry.id   5f03330a0defaaedd3b598bf8d90dfeb
#
_cell.length_a   1.000
_cell.length_b   1.000
_cell.length_c   1.000
_cell.angle_alpha   90.00
_cell.angle_beta   90.00
_cell.angle_gamma   90.00
#
_symmetry.space_group_name_H-M   'P 1'
#
loop_
_entity.id
_entity.type
_entity.pdbx_description
1 polymer ?
#
loop_
_entity_poly.entity_id
_entity_poly.type
_entity_poly.pdbx_seq_one_letter_code
_entity_poly.pdbx_strand_id
1 'polypeptide(L)'
;ILQHTAIIFTSRHAIDHFFRICKEAKIEVPTDMKYFCITEQTANYLQKYIVIRERKVFTGTKTALDLLEIIKKHKTEKFLFPCSNKRQKDLPDFMGTNDFQLTEAVMYETVSADLSDLEEVFYDVIAFFSPSGITSLFQNFPDFQQNNTRLAAFGPTTAQAVVDAGLIVDIQAPMPNAPSMTGALEYYIKQVNK
;
A
#
# COMPACT_ATOMS: atom_id res chain seq x y z
N ILE A 1 -17.02 -15.36 1.41
CA ILE A 1 -17.73 -14.06 1.42
C ILE A 1 -19.07 -14.21 2.17
N LEU A 2 -19.96 -15.10 1.74
CA LEU A 2 -21.32 -15.23 2.28
C LEU A 2 -21.41 -15.66 3.76
N GLN A 3 -20.33 -16.14 4.35
CA GLN A 3 -20.27 -16.50 5.77
C GLN A 3 -19.80 -15.36 6.66
N HIS A 4 -19.46 -14.21 6.10
CA HIS A 4 -18.96 -13.05 6.80
C HIS A 4 -20.04 -11.98 6.91
N THR A 5 -19.92 -11.16 7.95
CA THR A 5 -20.85 -10.06 8.23
C THR A 5 -20.21 -8.69 8.07
N ALA A 6 -18.87 -8.66 7.97
CA ALA A 6 -18.07 -7.45 7.85
C ALA A 6 -16.87 -7.67 6.91
N ILE A 7 -16.47 -6.61 6.21
CA ILE A 7 -15.29 -6.59 5.34
C ILE A 7 -14.38 -5.44 5.76
N ILE A 8 -13.06 -5.69 5.82
CA ILE A 8 -12.07 -4.67 6.11
C ILE A 8 -11.32 -4.33 4.83
N PHE A 9 -11.32 -3.06 4.43
CA PHE A 9 -10.57 -2.56 3.29
C PHE A 9 -9.47 -1.59 3.71
N THR A 10 -8.22 -1.94 3.44
CA THR A 10 -7.04 -1.12 3.71
C THR A 10 -6.50 -0.40 2.48
N SER A 11 -7.04 -0.67 1.29
CA SER A 11 -6.63 -0.04 0.05
C SER A 11 -7.72 -0.06 -1.02
N ARG A 12 -7.61 0.83 -2.00
CA ARG A 12 -8.49 0.85 -3.19
C ARG A 12 -8.31 -0.42 -4.02
N HIS A 13 -7.09 -0.94 -4.13
CA HIS A 13 -6.80 -2.20 -4.84
C HIS A 13 -7.54 -3.38 -4.20
N ALA A 14 -7.61 -3.44 -2.87
CA ALA A 14 -8.37 -4.48 -2.19
C ALA A 14 -9.86 -4.42 -2.54
N ILE A 15 -10.44 -3.22 -2.67
CA ILE A 15 -11.82 -3.02 -3.11
C ILE A 15 -11.99 -3.50 -4.55
N ASP A 16 -11.15 -3.04 -5.48
CA ASP A 16 -11.26 -3.41 -6.90
C ASP A 16 -11.17 -4.92 -7.09
N HIS A 17 -10.19 -5.57 -6.47
CA HIS A 17 -10.01 -7.03 -6.59
C HIS A 17 -11.12 -7.81 -5.91
N PHE A 18 -11.62 -7.36 -4.75
CA PHE A 18 -12.75 -8.01 -4.08
C PHE A 18 -14.00 -8.02 -4.98
N PHE A 19 -14.40 -6.86 -5.52
CA PHE A 19 -15.59 -6.79 -6.36
C PHE A 19 -15.39 -7.44 -7.74
N ARG A 20 -14.18 -7.43 -8.27
CA ARG A 20 -13.83 -8.22 -9.47
C ARG A 20 -14.09 -9.70 -9.24
N ILE A 21 -13.57 -10.27 -8.14
CA ILE A 21 -13.76 -11.69 -7.81
C ILE A 21 -15.24 -11.98 -7.54
N CYS A 22 -15.97 -11.11 -6.83
CA CYS A 22 -17.42 -11.28 -6.65
C CYS A 22 -18.14 -11.37 -7.99
N LYS A 23 -17.80 -10.50 -8.95
CA LYS A 23 -18.40 -10.49 -10.29
C LYS A 23 -18.06 -11.75 -11.07
N GLU A 24 -16.80 -12.17 -11.10
CA GLU A 24 -16.33 -13.38 -11.78
C GLU A 24 -16.98 -14.64 -11.22
N ALA A 25 -17.08 -14.72 -9.88
CA ALA A 25 -17.71 -15.85 -9.19
C ALA A 25 -19.24 -15.75 -9.12
N LYS A 26 -19.86 -14.71 -9.68
CA LYS A 26 -21.30 -14.44 -9.59
C LYS A 26 -21.84 -14.43 -8.16
N ILE A 27 -21.07 -13.84 -7.24
CA ILE A 27 -21.43 -13.72 -5.83
C ILE A 27 -22.05 -12.33 -5.62
N GLU A 28 -23.28 -12.29 -5.14
CA GLU A 28 -23.92 -11.06 -4.65
C GLU A 28 -23.51 -10.82 -3.20
N VAL A 29 -22.90 -9.66 -2.94
CA VAL A 29 -22.52 -9.27 -1.59
C VAL A 29 -23.80 -8.93 -0.80
N PRO A 30 -24.00 -9.54 0.40
CA PRO A 30 -25.19 -9.31 1.20
C PRO A 30 -25.44 -7.82 1.48
N THR A 31 -26.69 -7.40 1.38
CA THR A 31 -27.07 -5.98 1.57
C THR A 31 -26.87 -5.48 3.00
N ASP A 32 -26.73 -6.37 3.97
CA ASP A 32 -26.46 -6.10 5.38
C ASP A 32 -24.96 -6.12 5.75
N MET A 33 -24.09 -6.41 4.78
CA MET A 33 -22.64 -6.36 4.95
C MET A 33 -22.18 -5.01 5.51
N LYS A 34 -21.30 -5.07 6.52
CA LYS A 34 -20.63 -3.90 7.09
C LYS A 34 -19.25 -3.74 6.45
N TYR A 35 -18.82 -2.49 6.28
CA TYR A 35 -17.54 -2.16 5.67
C TYR A 35 -16.69 -1.32 6.60
N PHE A 36 -15.48 -1.76 6.85
CA PHE A 36 -14.49 -1.08 7.68
C PHE A 36 -13.35 -0.62 6.78
N CYS A 37 -13.22 0.68 6.59
CA CYS A 37 -12.24 1.28 5.69
C CYS A 37 -11.17 2.02 6.49
N ILE A 38 -9.89 1.82 6.11
CA ILE A 38 -8.76 2.43 6.84
C ILE A 38 -8.83 3.97 6.85
N THR A 39 -9.36 4.57 5.79
CA THR A 39 -9.54 6.03 5.66
C THR A 39 -10.87 6.36 5.00
N GLU A 40 -11.31 7.61 5.17
CA GLU A 40 -12.48 8.15 4.46
C GLU A 40 -12.31 8.09 2.94
N GLN A 41 -11.11 8.31 2.43
CA GLN A 41 -10.83 8.20 0.99
C GLN A 41 -11.08 6.78 0.46
N THR A 42 -10.75 5.76 1.26
CA THR A 42 -11.03 4.36 0.91
C THR A 42 -12.53 4.09 0.94
N ALA A 43 -13.25 4.61 1.93
CA ALA A 43 -14.70 4.49 2.02
C ALA A 43 -15.40 5.20 0.84
N ASN A 44 -14.97 6.41 0.48
CA ASN A 44 -15.50 7.13 -0.67
C ASN A 44 -15.28 6.37 -1.98
N TYR A 45 -14.14 5.68 -2.13
CA TYR A 45 -13.88 4.84 -3.30
C TYR A 45 -14.83 3.65 -3.41
N LEU A 46 -15.32 3.15 -2.29
CA LEU A 46 -16.29 2.04 -2.25
C LEU A 46 -17.61 2.38 -2.97
N GLN A 47 -17.96 3.67 -3.10
CA GLN A 47 -19.16 4.13 -3.86
C GLN A 47 -19.16 3.69 -5.33
N LYS A 48 -18.00 3.38 -5.88
CA LYS A 48 -17.89 2.83 -7.24
C LYS A 48 -18.64 1.50 -7.40
N TYR A 49 -18.82 0.76 -6.31
CA TYR A 49 -19.34 -0.61 -6.31
C TYR A 49 -20.65 -0.77 -5.57
N ILE A 50 -20.90 0.04 -4.55
CA ILE A 50 -22.10 -0.06 -3.70
C ILE A 50 -22.72 1.30 -3.41
N VAL A 51 -24.00 1.31 -3.08
CA VAL A 51 -24.65 2.47 -2.48
C VAL A 51 -24.27 2.53 -1.01
N ILE A 52 -23.52 3.55 -0.63
CA ILE A 52 -23.10 3.75 0.76
C ILE A 52 -24.31 4.04 1.64
N ARG A 53 -24.36 3.32 2.76
CA ARG A 53 -25.27 3.60 3.88
C ARG A 53 -24.42 3.91 5.09
N GLU A 54 -24.46 5.12 5.61
CA GLU A 54 -23.60 5.62 6.70
C GLU A 54 -23.52 4.65 7.90
N ARG A 55 -24.63 4.05 8.29
CA ARG A 55 -24.66 3.09 9.41
C ARG A 55 -23.95 1.76 9.15
N LYS A 56 -23.43 1.53 7.94
CA LYS A 56 -22.75 0.29 7.54
C LYS A 56 -21.32 0.49 7.09
N VAL A 57 -20.88 1.73 6.99
CA VAL A 57 -19.51 2.07 6.60
C VAL A 57 -18.83 2.79 7.74
N PHE A 58 -17.75 2.21 8.22
CA PHE A 58 -16.95 2.69 9.35
C PHE A 58 -15.57 3.05 8.85
N THR A 59 -15.05 4.21 9.24
CA THR A 59 -13.76 4.71 8.74
C THR A 59 -12.82 5.05 9.88
N GLY A 60 -11.58 4.59 9.77
CA GLY A 60 -10.47 5.16 10.53
C GLY A 60 -10.12 6.57 10.05
N THR A 61 -9.32 7.30 10.81
CA THR A 61 -8.89 8.66 10.43
C THR A 61 -7.67 8.65 9.53
N LYS A 62 -6.58 7.97 9.91
CA LYS A 62 -5.33 7.92 9.14
C LYS A 62 -4.61 6.58 9.17
N THR A 63 -4.75 5.83 10.26
CA THR A 63 -3.95 4.63 10.52
C THR A 63 -4.82 3.40 10.74
N ALA A 64 -4.20 2.22 10.66
CA ALA A 64 -4.85 0.98 11.03
C ALA A 64 -5.29 0.99 12.51
N LEU A 65 -4.53 1.66 13.39
CA LEU A 65 -4.86 1.76 14.82
C LEU A 65 -6.17 2.49 15.07
N ASP A 66 -6.44 3.57 14.32
CA ASP A 66 -7.71 4.30 14.43
C ASP A 66 -8.91 3.41 14.08
N LEU A 67 -8.74 2.56 13.06
CA LEU A 67 -9.77 1.60 12.65
C LEU A 67 -9.96 0.51 13.71
N LEU A 68 -8.90 0.08 14.40
CA LEU A 68 -8.97 -0.94 15.43
C LEU A 68 -9.87 -0.51 16.61
N GLU A 69 -9.85 0.76 16.99
CA GLU A 69 -10.74 1.27 18.06
C GLU A 69 -12.22 1.18 17.68
N ILE A 70 -12.51 1.27 16.39
CA ILE A 70 -13.88 1.08 15.88
C ILE A 70 -14.21 -0.41 15.85
N ILE A 71 -13.31 -1.25 15.34
CA ILE A 71 -13.47 -2.70 15.24
C ILE A 71 -13.74 -3.32 16.63
N LYS A 72 -13.11 -2.81 17.71
CA LYS A 72 -13.36 -3.28 19.08
C LYS A 72 -14.83 -3.25 19.48
N LYS A 73 -15.59 -2.31 18.96
CA LYS A 73 -17.05 -2.18 19.24
C LYS A 73 -17.89 -3.16 18.44
N HIS A 74 -17.29 -3.92 17.54
CA HIS A 74 -17.96 -4.85 16.62
C HIS A 74 -17.43 -6.29 16.76
N LYS A 75 -17.14 -6.72 18.00
CA LYS A 75 -16.46 -8.00 18.29
C LYS A 75 -17.25 -9.23 17.82
N THR A 76 -18.55 -9.12 17.65
CA THR A 76 -19.42 -10.23 17.21
C THR A 76 -19.42 -10.44 15.68
N GLU A 77 -18.82 -9.52 14.93
CA GLU A 77 -18.79 -9.62 13.48
C GLU A 77 -17.78 -10.68 13.02
N LYS A 78 -18.10 -11.33 11.89
CA LYS A 78 -17.20 -12.23 11.18
C LYS A 78 -16.53 -11.43 10.07
N PHE A 79 -15.28 -11.08 10.29
CA PHE A 79 -14.52 -10.21 9.39
C PHE A 79 -13.88 -10.98 8.24
N LEU A 80 -14.03 -10.46 7.02
CA LEU A 80 -13.23 -10.81 5.86
C LEU A 80 -12.24 -9.68 5.60
N PHE A 81 -10.97 -10.03 5.38
CA PHE A 81 -9.91 -9.09 5.06
C PHE A 81 -9.31 -9.39 3.68
N PRO A 82 -9.85 -8.80 2.59
CA PRO A 82 -9.24 -8.85 1.28
C PRO A 82 -7.90 -8.12 1.29
N CYS A 83 -6.83 -8.80 0.95
CA CYS A 83 -5.48 -8.26 1.04
C CYS A 83 -4.59 -8.74 -0.11
N SER A 84 -3.39 -8.19 -0.20
CA SER A 84 -2.32 -8.71 -1.05
C SER A 84 -1.43 -9.70 -0.29
N ASN A 85 -0.59 -10.41 -1.04
CA ASN A 85 0.48 -11.24 -0.48
C ASN A 85 1.49 -10.43 0.36
N LYS A 86 1.63 -9.12 0.09
CA LYS A 86 2.53 -8.18 0.81
C LYS A 86 1.74 -7.22 1.71
N ARG A 87 0.86 -7.74 2.58
CA ARG A 87 0.09 -6.93 3.51
C ARG A 87 0.87 -6.59 4.78
N GLN A 88 0.50 -5.49 5.44
CA GLN A 88 0.93 -5.20 6.80
C GLN A 88 0.29 -6.17 7.78
N LYS A 89 1.03 -6.56 8.83
CA LYS A 89 0.59 -7.55 9.81
C LYS A 89 -0.14 -6.96 11.02
N ASP A 90 -0.02 -5.66 11.27
CA ASP A 90 -0.52 -4.99 12.47
C ASP A 90 -2.01 -5.27 12.74
N LEU A 91 -2.84 -5.23 11.70
CA LEU A 91 -4.28 -5.49 11.80
C LEU A 91 -4.59 -6.97 12.05
N PRO A 92 -4.07 -7.94 11.26
CA PRO A 92 -4.27 -9.36 11.55
C PRO A 92 -3.74 -9.77 12.92
N ASP A 93 -2.55 -9.31 13.32
CA ASP A 93 -1.94 -9.64 14.61
C ASP A 93 -2.79 -9.11 15.76
N PHE A 94 -3.27 -7.87 15.69
CA PHE A 94 -4.17 -7.32 16.67
C PHE A 94 -5.48 -8.12 16.78
N MET A 95 -6.09 -8.44 15.64
CA MET A 95 -7.36 -9.16 15.63
C MET A 95 -7.21 -10.59 16.17
N GLY A 96 -6.12 -11.27 15.84
CA GLY A 96 -5.78 -12.58 16.37
C GLY A 96 -5.55 -12.57 17.89
N THR A 97 -4.78 -11.57 18.37
CA THR A 97 -4.50 -11.43 19.84
C THR A 97 -5.75 -11.11 20.66
N ASN A 98 -6.77 -10.49 20.07
CA ASN A 98 -8.00 -10.09 20.75
C ASN A 98 -9.21 -10.98 20.44
N ASP A 99 -9.00 -12.19 19.93
CA ASP A 99 -10.03 -13.20 19.64
C ASP A 99 -11.14 -12.72 18.69
N PHE A 100 -10.80 -11.95 17.67
CA PHE A 100 -11.74 -11.61 16.61
C PHE A 100 -11.81 -12.73 15.56
N GLN A 101 -13.01 -12.95 15.03
CA GLN A 101 -13.19 -13.85 13.89
C GLN A 101 -12.73 -13.14 12.61
N LEU A 102 -11.49 -13.37 12.19
CA LEU A 102 -10.90 -12.81 10.97
C LEU A 102 -10.56 -13.93 9.99
N THR A 103 -11.01 -13.76 8.75
CA THR A 103 -10.54 -14.54 7.59
C THR A 103 -9.76 -13.64 6.68
N GLU A 104 -8.47 -13.90 6.51
CA GLU A 104 -7.64 -13.23 5.51
C GLU A 104 -7.85 -13.89 4.16
N ALA A 105 -8.06 -13.07 3.12
CA ALA A 105 -8.20 -13.53 1.75
C ALA A 105 -7.21 -12.81 0.85
N VAL A 106 -6.13 -13.50 0.47
CA VAL A 106 -5.18 -12.99 -0.52
C VAL A 106 -5.85 -13.03 -1.90
N MET A 107 -6.25 -11.85 -2.39
CA MET A 107 -7.02 -11.70 -3.61
C MET A 107 -6.21 -11.14 -4.78
N TYR A 108 -5.00 -10.65 -4.52
CA TYR A 108 -4.08 -10.13 -5.53
C TYR A 108 -2.64 -10.20 -5.05
N GLU A 109 -1.74 -10.19 -5.99
CA GLU A 109 -0.31 -10.16 -5.71
C GLU A 109 0.29 -8.83 -6.17
N THR A 110 1.21 -8.30 -5.37
CA THR A 110 2.07 -7.20 -5.77
C THR A 110 3.34 -7.80 -6.33
N VAL A 111 3.50 -7.73 -7.63
CA VAL A 111 4.67 -8.19 -8.36
C VAL A 111 5.46 -7.01 -8.90
N SER A 112 6.76 -7.22 -9.11
CA SER A 112 7.57 -6.26 -9.85
C SER A 112 7.15 -6.28 -11.32
N ALA A 113 7.05 -5.09 -11.92
CA ALA A 113 6.88 -5.00 -13.37
C ALA A 113 8.15 -5.53 -14.07
N ASP A 114 7.98 -6.11 -15.23
CA ASP A 114 9.11 -6.40 -16.13
C ASP A 114 9.61 -5.07 -16.70
N LEU A 115 10.89 -4.79 -16.49
CA LEU A 115 11.58 -3.58 -16.95
C LEU A 115 12.76 -3.93 -17.88
N SER A 116 12.74 -5.10 -18.49
CA SER A 116 13.82 -5.57 -19.38
C SER A 116 14.07 -4.65 -20.57
N ASP A 117 13.04 -3.92 -21.02
CA ASP A 117 13.14 -2.89 -22.05
C ASP A 117 13.99 -1.66 -21.65
N LEU A 118 14.29 -1.52 -20.36
CA LEU A 118 15.09 -0.42 -19.82
C LEU A 118 16.55 -0.80 -19.53
N GLU A 119 16.98 -2.02 -19.85
CA GLU A 119 18.32 -2.54 -19.52
C GLU A 119 19.44 -1.70 -20.12
N GLU A 120 19.27 -1.21 -21.34
CA GLU A 120 20.25 -0.39 -22.06
C GLU A 120 20.07 1.12 -21.82
N VAL A 121 19.10 1.52 -20.98
CA VAL A 121 18.81 2.92 -20.74
C VAL A 121 19.59 3.42 -19.53
N PHE A 122 20.42 4.44 -19.74
CA PHE A 122 21.09 5.13 -18.65
C PHE A 122 20.20 6.22 -18.07
N TYR A 123 20.05 6.22 -16.78
CA TYR A 123 19.32 7.26 -16.04
C TYR A 123 20.27 8.04 -15.12
N ASP A 124 20.24 9.37 -15.21
CA ASP A 124 21.00 10.23 -14.29
C ASP A 124 20.50 10.13 -12.86
N VAL A 125 19.19 9.93 -12.69
CA VAL A 125 18.55 9.80 -11.36
C VAL A 125 17.50 8.70 -11.40
N ILE A 126 17.52 7.84 -10.37
CA ILE A 126 16.43 6.89 -10.08
C ILE A 126 15.79 7.28 -8.75
N ALA A 127 14.46 7.45 -8.73
CA ALA A 127 13.71 7.86 -7.54
C ALA A 127 12.86 6.70 -6.98
N PHE A 128 13.07 6.37 -5.70
CA PHE A 128 12.36 5.34 -4.97
C PHE A 128 11.36 5.94 -3.98
N PHE A 129 10.13 5.46 -4.01
CA PHE A 129 9.05 5.88 -3.10
C PHE A 129 8.74 4.84 -2.02
N SER A 130 9.34 3.66 -2.10
CA SER A 130 9.15 2.58 -1.13
C SER A 130 10.31 1.57 -1.18
N PRO A 131 10.55 0.79 -0.12
CA PRO A 131 11.53 -0.29 -0.11
C PRO A 131 11.33 -1.34 -1.21
N SER A 132 10.07 -1.58 -1.61
CA SER A 132 9.77 -2.52 -2.70
C SER A 132 10.33 -2.08 -4.06
N GLY A 133 10.57 -0.78 -4.27
CA GLY A 133 11.23 -0.27 -5.46
C GLY A 133 12.67 -0.78 -5.57
N ILE A 134 13.42 -0.83 -4.47
CA ILE A 134 14.78 -1.36 -4.44
C ILE A 134 14.78 -2.85 -4.73
N THR A 135 13.84 -3.59 -4.13
CA THR A 135 13.66 -5.02 -4.44
C THR A 135 13.36 -5.22 -5.93
N SER A 136 12.48 -4.39 -6.50
CA SER A 136 12.14 -4.45 -7.93
C SER A 136 13.33 -4.14 -8.83
N LEU A 137 14.19 -3.18 -8.45
CA LEU A 137 15.41 -2.87 -9.19
C LEU A 137 16.29 -4.12 -9.32
N PHE A 138 16.62 -4.79 -8.20
CA PHE A 138 17.48 -5.97 -8.25
C PHE A 138 16.81 -7.23 -8.80
N GLN A 139 15.49 -7.30 -8.81
CA GLN A 139 14.76 -8.37 -9.51
C GLN A 139 14.86 -8.24 -11.03
N ASN A 140 14.84 -7.01 -11.55
CA ASN A 140 14.96 -6.74 -12.97
C ASN A 140 16.42 -6.65 -13.43
N PHE A 141 17.28 -6.10 -12.58
CA PHE A 141 18.69 -5.82 -12.87
C PHE A 141 19.58 -6.36 -11.74
N PRO A 142 19.81 -7.69 -11.66
CA PRO A 142 20.56 -8.32 -10.57
C PRO A 142 21.98 -7.76 -10.39
N ASP A 143 22.61 -7.38 -11.48
CA ASP A 143 23.98 -6.86 -11.52
C ASP A 143 24.05 -5.32 -11.49
N PHE A 144 22.95 -4.65 -11.11
CA PHE A 144 22.89 -3.20 -11.05
C PHE A 144 24.01 -2.63 -10.20
N GLN A 145 24.75 -1.69 -10.78
CA GLN A 145 25.76 -0.89 -10.09
C GLN A 145 25.38 0.59 -10.23
N GLN A 146 25.40 1.30 -9.11
CA GLN A 146 24.99 2.69 -9.07
C GLN A 146 25.83 3.60 -9.97
N ASN A 147 27.15 3.37 -10.01
CA ASN A 147 28.13 4.17 -10.79
C ASN A 147 27.86 5.68 -10.62
N ASN A 148 27.52 6.35 -11.75
CA ASN A 148 27.21 7.78 -11.79
C ASN A 148 25.71 8.11 -11.60
N THR A 149 24.84 7.11 -11.53
CA THR A 149 23.41 7.29 -11.29
C THR A 149 23.16 7.80 -9.87
N ARG A 150 22.40 8.87 -9.72
CA ARG A 150 21.99 9.39 -8.41
C ARG A 150 20.74 8.69 -7.93
N LEU A 151 20.70 8.32 -6.66
CA LEU A 151 19.54 7.66 -6.08
C LEU A 151 18.80 8.61 -5.14
N ALA A 152 17.51 8.81 -5.43
CA ALA A 152 16.61 9.59 -4.60
C ALA A 152 15.67 8.67 -3.82
N ALA A 153 15.53 8.88 -2.51
CA ALA A 153 14.67 8.08 -1.66
C ALA A 153 13.62 8.94 -0.93
N PHE A 154 12.35 8.52 -0.98
CA PHE A 154 11.28 9.19 -0.26
C PHE A 154 10.99 8.50 1.07
N GLY A 155 11.22 9.23 2.15
CA GLY A 155 11.04 8.75 3.52
C GLY A 155 12.22 7.94 4.08
N PRO A 156 12.36 7.88 5.41
CA PRO A 156 13.51 7.26 6.07
C PRO A 156 13.57 5.75 5.82
N THR A 157 12.43 5.06 5.77
CA THR A 157 12.39 3.62 5.52
C THR A 157 12.90 3.25 4.13
N THR A 158 12.57 4.07 3.12
CA THR A 158 13.07 3.87 1.75
C THR A 158 14.56 4.17 1.66
N ALA A 159 15.01 5.25 2.30
CA ALA A 159 16.44 5.60 2.37
C ALA A 159 17.25 4.48 3.03
N GLN A 160 16.77 3.92 4.15
CA GLN A 160 17.41 2.80 4.81
C GLN A 160 17.50 1.58 3.89
N ALA A 161 16.45 1.25 3.15
CA ALA A 161 16.46 0.11 2.23
C ALA A 161 17.48 0.28 1.09
N VAL A 162 17.74 1.51 0.62
CA VAL A 162 18.81 1.81 -0.35
C VAL A 162 20.18 1.51 0.27
N VAL A 163 20.41 1.96 1.51
CA VAL A 163 21.66 1.72 2.24
C VAL A 163 21.86 0.23 2.53
N ASP A 164 20.83 -0.47 2.97
CA ASP A 164 20.86 -1.91 3.27
C ASP A 164 21.18 -2.74 2.01
N ALA A 165 20.85 -2.23 0.83
CA ALA A 165 21.21 -2.81 -0.46
C ALA A 165 22.64 -2.48 -0.92
N GLY A 166 23.44 -1.79 -0.09
CA GLY A 166 24.82 -1.40 -0.42
C GLY A 166 24.95 -0.20 -1.36
N LEU A 167 23.85 0.55 -1.54
CA LEU A 167 23.79 1.72 -2.43
C LEU A 167 23.86 3.03 -1.63
N ILE A 168 24.14 4.13 -2.32
CA ILE A 168 24.28 5.47 -1.73
C ILE A 168 23.02 6.29 -2.01
N VAL A 169 22.43 6.87 -0.96
CA VAL A 169 21.34 7.84 -1.11
C VAL A 169 21.93 9.23 -1.37
N ASP A 170 21.80 9.72 -2.60
CA ASP A 170 22.27 11.06 -2.97
C ASP A 170 21.22 12.13 -2.61
N ILE A 171 19.94 11.79 -2.70
CA ILE A 171 18.84 12.72 -2.51
C ILE A 171 17.80 12.09 -1.57
N GLN A 172 17.61 12.68 -0.39
CA GLN A 172 16.61 12.23 0.56
C GLN A 172 15.43 13.21 0.61
N ALA A 173 14.23 12.72 0.35
CA ALA A 173 12.98 13.47 0.49
C ALA A 173 12.10 12.81 1.59
N PRO A 174 11.27 13.58 2.30
CA PRO A 174 11.20 15.05 2.30
C PRO A 174 12.39 15.68 3.00
N MET A 175 12.70 16.92 2.65
CA MET A 175 13.68 17.76 3.35
C MET A 175 13.03 19.11 3.74
N PRO A 176 13.59 19.89 4.70
CA PRO A 176 12.94 21.08 5.23
C PRO A 176 12.45 22.08 4.17
N ASN A 177 13.24 22.26 3.11
CA ASN A 177 12.91 23.19 2.02
C ASN A 177 12.26 22.55 0.80
N ALA A 178 12.05 21.22 0.82
CA ALA A 178 11.50 20.47 -0.29
C ALA A 178 10.70 19.23 0.23
N PRO A 179 9.41 19.41 0.58
CA PRO A 179 8.61 18.35 1.18
C PRO A 179 8.17 17.27 0.17
N SER A 180 8.39 17.47 -1.12
CA SER A 180 8.08 16.51 -2.18
C SER A 180 9.34 15.96 -2.84
N MET A 181 9.22 14.80 -3.50
CA MET A 181 10.33 14.23 -4.29
C MET A 181 10.75 15.19 -5.41
N THR A 182 9.79 15.75 -6.12
CA THR A 182 10.07 16.71 -7.21
C THR A 182 10.80 17.96 -6.71
N GLY A 183 10.39 18.50 -5.56
CA GLY A 183 11.09 19.62 -4.92
C GLY A 183 12.52 19.28 -4.49
N ALA A 184 12.74 18.06 -3.95
CA ALA A 184 14.05 17.59 -3.57
C ALA A 184 14.98 17.41 -4.77
N LEU A 185 14.47 16.85 -5.87
CA LEU A 185 15.19 16.72 -7.14
C LEU A 185 15.56 18.10 -7.71
N GLU A 186 14.62 19.02 -7.77
CA GLU A 186 14.86 20.40 -8.25
C GLU A 186 15.94 21.10 -7.41
N TYR A 187 15.85 20.96 -6.08
CA TYR A 187 16.85 21.52 -5.19
C TYR A 187 18.25 20.95 -5.47
N TYR A 188 18.37 19.62 -5.59
CA TYR A 188 19.61 18.94 -5.88
C TYR A 188 20.22 19.37 -7.21
N ILE A 189 19.43 19.37 -8.29
CA ILE A 189 19.87 19.78 -9.64
C ILE A 189 20.40 21.22 -9.64
N LYS A 190 19.74 22.13 -8.93
CA LYS A 190 20.21 23.52 -8.77
C LYS A 190 21.53 23.66 -8.00
N GLN A 191 21.84 22.70 -7.12
CA GLN A 191 23.11 22.73 -6.38
C GLN A 191 24.27 22.18 -7.22
N VAL A 192 24.03 21.15 -8.02
CA VAL A 192 25.07 20.47 -8.82
C VAL A 192 25.43 21.27 -10.08
N ASN A 193 24.50 22.06 -10.61
CA ASN A 193 24.69 22.87 -11.82
C ASN A 193 25.14 24.31 -11.54
N LYS A 194 25.61 24.60 -10.33
CA LYS A 194 26.27 25.87 -9.98
C LYS A 194 27.76 25.75 -10.21
#